data_933be67938a98780e432a3d5ce05d895
#
_entry.id   933be67938a98780e432a3d5ce05d895
#
_cell.length_a   1.000
_cell.length_b   1.000
_cell.length_c   1.000
_cell.angle_alpha   90.00
_cell.angle_beta   90.00
_cell.angle_gamma   90.00
#
_symmetry.space_group_name_H-M   'P 1'
#
loop_
_entity.id
_entity.type
_entity.pdbx_description
1 polymer ?
#
loop_
_entity_poly.entity_id
_entity_poly.type
_entity_poly.pdbx_seq_one_letter_code
_entity_poly.pdbx_strand_id
1 'polypeptide(L)'
;EFLKEEVGVYFEVEVAADGTSGFEKARTYDADLIICDVLMPGMTGFEVTKKLKSDFATSHIPIILLTALNSPEKHLEGIEAGADAYIAKPFSIKLLLARVFRLIEQRDKLREKFSSEPGIVRAAVCSTDRDKEFADRLAVVLEQNLSRPEFSIDEFAQLMKLGRTVFYRKLRGVTGYSPNEY
;
A
#
# COMPACT_ATOMS: atom_id res chain seq x y z
N GLU A 1 -8.48 20.32 4.53
CA GLU A 1 -7.98 20.89 5.81
C GLU A 1 -8.56 20.13 7.00
N PHE A 2 -9.88 20.01 7.16
CA PHE A 2 -10.54 19.28 8.24
C PHE A 2 -9.99 17.85 8.45
N LEU A 3 -9.84 17.04 7.39
CA LEU A 3 -9.31 15.68 7.51
C LEU A 3 -7.86 15.66 7.99
N LYS A 4 -7.05 16.63 7.59
CA LYS A 4 -5.66 16.75 8.04
C LYS A 4 -5.57 16.98 9.55
N GLU A 5 -6.43 17.83 10.09
CA GLU A 5 -6.47 18.14 11.53
C GLU A 5 -6.92 16.92 12.33
N GLU A 6 -8.02 16.30 11.95
CA GLU A 6 -8.62 15.17 12.68
C GLU A 6 -7.79 13.88 12.63
N VAL A 7 -7.26 13.55 11.45
CA VAL A 7 -6.40 12.37 11.28
C VAL A 7 -4.99 12.64 11.82
N GLY A 8 -4.53 13.90 11.71
CA GLY A 8 -3.22 14.35 12.20
C GLY A 8 -3.01 14.23 13.71
N VAL A 9 -4.08 14.06 14.50
CA VAL A 9 -3.98 13.73 15.93
C VAL A 9 -3.32 12.37 16.17
N TYR A 10 -3.47 11.44 15.22
CA TYR A 10 -3.04 10.04 15.37
C TYR A 10 -1.90 9.64 14.42
N PHE A 11 -1.76 10.34 13.31
CA PHE A 11 -0.86 9.98 12.21
C PHE A 11 -0.13 11.20 11.65
N GLU A 12 1.05 10.98 11.08
CA GLU A 12 1.68 11.97 10.23
C GLU A 12 0.90 12.05 8.89
N VAL A 13 0.46 13.25 8.52
CA VAL A 13 -0.43 13.45 7.38
C VAL A 13 0.19 14.35 6.34
N GLU A 14 0.43 13.79 5.16
CA GLU A 14 0.78 14.50 3.95
C GLU A 14 -0.45 14.73 3.05
N VAL A 15 -0.54 15.91 2.46
CA VAL A 15 -1.69 16.31 1.63
C VAL A 15 -1.26 16.61 0.20
N ALA A 16 -2.10 16.23 -0.75
CA ALA A 16 -2.02 16.62 -2.15
C ALA A 16 -3.29 17.38 -2.56
N ALA A 17 -3.14 18.37 -3.44
CA ALA A 17 -4.24 19.24 -3.84
C ALA A 17 -5.17 18.60 -4.91
N ASP A 18 -4.66 17.66 -5.70
CA ASP A 18 -5.35 17.02 -6.81
C ASP A 18 -4.83 15.60 -7.04
N GLY A 19 -5.50 14.84 -7.91
CA GLY A 19 -5.15 13.44 -8.17
C GLY A 19 -3.77 13.25 -8.80
N THR A 20 -3.30 14.17 -9.62
CA THR A 20 -2.00 14.08 -10.30
C THR A 20 -0.87 14.29 -9.29
N SER A 21 -0.92 15.35 -8.52
CA SER A 21 0.06 15.63 -7.46
C SER A 21 0.03 14.55 -6.36
N GLY A 22 -1.15 13.99 -6.07
CA GLY A 22 -1.32 12.88 -5.14
C GLY A 22 -0.63 11.60 -5.62
N PHE A 23 -0.79 11.25 -6.89
CA PHE A 23 -0.12 10.10 -7.50
C PHE A 23 1.41 10.23 -7.46
N GLU A 24 1.95 11.39 -7.89
CA GLU A 24 3.40 11.62 -7.86
C GLU A 24 3.96 11.62 -6.43
N LYS A 25 3.24 12.22 -5.48
CA LYS A 25 3.63 12.20 -4.07
C LYS A 25 3.64 10.78 -3.50
N ALA A 26 2.64 9.96 -3.79
CA ALA A 26 2.58 8.57 -3.33
C ALA A 26 3.73 7.71 -3.86
N ARG A 27 4.29 8.03 -5.03
CA ARG A 27 5.47 7.33 -5.58
C ARG A 27 6.77 7.67 -4.88
N THR A 28 6.85 8.82 -4.24
CA THR A 28 8.07 9.31 -3.58
C THR A 28 7.99 9.24 -2.06
N TYR A 29 6.81 9.37 -1.50
CA TYR A 29 6.55 9.30 -0.08
C TYR A 29 6.23 7.86 0.36
N ASP A 30 6.74 7.44 1.50
CA ASP A 30 6.51 6.08 2.04
C ASP A 30 5.23 6.07 2.89
N ALA A 31 4.09 6.09 2.21
CA ALA A 31 2.79 6.14 2.86
C ALA A 31 2.32 4.75 3.31
N ASP A 32 1.83 4.65 4.55
CA ASP A 32 1.22 3.43 5.08
C ASP A 32 -0.23 3.25 4.63
N LEU A 33 -0.92 4.35 4.29
CA LEU A 33 -2.30 4.37 3.80
C LEU A 33 -2.59 5.66 3.03
N ILE A 34 -3.45 5.58 2.04
CA ILE A 34 -3.92 6.73 1.25
C ILE A 34 -5.42 6.89 1.44
N ILE A 35 -5.85 8.13 1.74
CA ILE A 35 -7.25 8.55 1.72
C ILE A 35 -7.43 9.46 0.50
N CYS A 36 -8.31 9.07 -0.41
CA CYS A 36 -8.48 9.76 -1.68
C CYS A 36 -9.95 10.10 -1.93
N ASP A 37 -10.23 11.35 -2.26
CA ASP A 37 -11.56 11.74 -2.76
C ASP A 37 -11.77 11.21 -4.17
N VAL A 38 -12.97 10.74 -4.48
CA VAL A 38 -13.32 10.32 -5.84
C VAL A 38 -13.46 11.53 -6.76
N LEU A 39 -14.06 12.63 -6.26
CA LEU A 39 -14.30 13.83 -7.04
C LEU A 39 -13.17 14.83 -6.84
N MET A 40 -12.19 14.79 -7.71
CA MET A 40 -11.07 15.73 -7.73
C MET A 40 -10.90 16.33 -9.14
N PRO A 41 -10.37 17.57 -9.23
CA PRO A 41 -9.99 18.14 -10.52
C PRO A 41 -8.92 17.30 -11.23
N GLY A 42 -9.00 17.21 -12.55
CA GLY A 42 -8.05 16.48 -13.38
C GLY A 42 -8.25 14.97 -13.29
N MET A 43 -7.46 14.27 -12.47
CA MET A 43 -7.54 12.83 -12.30
C MET A 43 -8.50 12.47 -11.16
N THR A 44 -9.48 11.61 -11.46
CA THR A 44 -10.43 11.11 -10.46
C THR A 44 -9.78 10.18 -9.46
N GLY A 45 -10.37 10.01 -8.26
CA GLY A 45 -9.88 9.06 -7.26
C GLY A 45 -9.85 7.61 -7.76
N PHE A 46 -10.75 7.23 -8.67
CA PHE A 46 -10.72 5.90 -9.30
C PHE A 46 -9.50 5.72 -10.20
N GLU A 47 -9.19 6.73 -11.03
CA GLU A 47 -8.01 6.71 -11.89
C GLU A 47 -6.71 6.71 -11.09
N VAL A 48 -6.64 7.52 -10.03
CA VAL A 48 -5.50 7.52 -9.09
C VAL A 48 -5.32 6.14 -8.49
N THR A 49 -6.40 5.54 -7.96
CA THR A 49 -6.38 4.21 -7.34
C THR A 49 -5.90 3.16 -8.34
N LYS A 50 -6.47 3.13 -9.54
CA LYS A 50 -6.07 2.18 -10.59
C LYS A 50 -4.60 2.32 -10.96
N LYS A 51 -4.08 3.55 -11.09
CA LYS A 51 -2.67 3.80 -11.36
C LYS A 51 -1.77 3.34 -10.20
N LEU A 52 -2.11 3.69 -8.96
CA LEU A 52 -1.34 3.28 -7.78
C LEU A 52 -1.31 1.75 -7.60
N LYS A 53 -2.44 1.08 -7.80
CA LYS A 53 -2.54 -0.39 -7.71
C LYS A 53 -1.85 -1.09 -8.89
N SER A 54 -1.70 -0.41 -10.02
CA SER A 54 -0.96 -0.90 -11.19
C SER A 54 0.53 -0.60 -11.13
N ASP A 55 0.97 0.37 -10.35
CA ASP A 55 2.39 0.71 -10.18
C ASP A 55 3.00 -0.22 -9.13
N PHE A 56 4.09 -0.91 -9.51
CA PHE A 56 4.79 -1.85 -8.65
C PHE A 56 5.24 -1.24 -7.31
N ALA A 57 5.68 0.03 -7.34
CA ALA A 57 6.20 0.69 -6.15
C ALA A 57 5.12 1.06 -5.13
N THR A 58 3.84 1.14 -5.53
CA THR A 58 2.72 1.63 -4.70
C THR A 58 1.56 0.66 -4.57
N SER A 59 1.55 -0.46 -5.31
CA SER A 59 0.44 -1.43 -5.32
C SER A 59 0.09 -1.98 -3.93
N HIS A 60 1.06 -2.08 -3.04
CA HIS A 60 0.90 -2.56 -1.66
C HIS A 60 0.22 -1.55 -0.72
N ILE A 61 0.13 -0.27 -1.09
CA ILE A 61 -0.43 0.77 -0.21
C ILE A 61 -1.96 0.63 -0.19
N PRO A 62 -2.60 0.49 0.99
CA PRO A 62 -4.05 0.48 1.09
C PRO A 62 -4.64 1.85 0.78
N ILE A 63 -5.77 1.84 0.07
CA ILE A 63 -6.44 3.05 -0.39
C ILE A 63 -7.90 3.06 0.10
N ILE A 64 -8.28 4.13 0.80
CA ILE A 64 -9.66 4.43 1.16
C ILE A 64 -10.20 5.49 0.19
N LEU A 65 -11.25 5.19 -0.55
CA LEU A 65 -11.95 6.15 -1.39
C LEU A 65 -13.10 6.82 -0.63
N LEU A 66 -13.12 8.15 -0.66
CA LEU A 66 -14.22 8.96 -0.17
C LEU A 66 -15.12 9.33 -1.36
N THR A 67 -16.39 8.98 -1.31
CA THR A 67 -17.30 9.17 -2.44
C THR A 67 -18.61 9.85 -2.03
N ALA A 68 -19.07 10.81 -2.82
CA ALA A 68 -20.42 11.36 -2.73
C ALA A 68 -21.45 10.54 -3.57
N LEU A 69 -20.98 9.49 -4.27
CA LEU A 69 -21.76 8.76 -5.25
C LEU A 69 -22.34 7.50 -4.61
N ASN A 70 -23.67 7.50 -4.44
CA ASN A 70 -24.42 6.40 -3.85
C ASN A 70 -25.04 5.45 -4.92
N SER A 71 -24.55 5.49 -6.18
CA SER A 71 -25.06 4.60 -7.20
C SER A 71 -24.32 3.26 -7.22
N PRO A 72 -25.04 2.14 -7.48
CA PRO A 72 -24.43 0.81 -7.56
C PRO A 72 -23.30 0.71 -8.60
N GLU A 73 -23.42 1.43 -9.73
CA GLU A 73 -22.43 1.44 -10.81
C GLU A 73 -21.10 2.04 -10.33
N LYS A 74 -21.18 3.13 -9.56
CA LYS A 74 -19.99 3.79 -9.01
C LYS A 74 -19.31 2.97 -7.90
N HIS A 75 -20.11 2.21 -7.17
CA HIS A 75 -19.56 1.25 -6.21
C HIS A 75 -18.79 0.13 -6.92
N LEU A 76 -19.32 -0.37 -8.04
CA LEU A 76 -18.67 -1.37 -8.87
C LEU A 76 -17.36 -0.82 -9.48
N GLU A 77 -17.41 0.40 -10.07
CA GLU A 77 -16.22 1.06 -10.63
C GLU A 77 -15.09 1.18 -9.60
N GLY A 78 -15.45 1.45 -8.37
CA GLY A 78 -14.49 1.53 -7.30
C GLY A 78 -13.87 0.18 -6.93
N ILE A 79 -14.67 -0.89 -6.85
CA ILE A 79 -14.17 -2.26 -6.61
C ILE A 79 -13.20 -2.65 -7.74
N GLU A 80 -13.55 -2.36 -8.99
CA GLU A 80 -12.71 -2.61 -10.16
C GLU A 80 -11.41 -1.79 -10.15
N ALA A 81 -11.42 -0.60 -9.54
CA ALA A 81 -10.22 0.21 -9.35
C ALA A 81 -9.25 -0.39 -8.31
N GLY A 82 -9.72 -1.33 -7.48
CA GLY A 82 -8.92 -2.04 -6.49
C GLY A 82 -8.72 -1.31 -5.17
N ALA A 83 -9.62 -0.40 -4.79
CA ALA A 83 -9.57 0.25 -3.48
C ALA A 83 -9.88 -0.75 -2.35
N ASP A 84 -9.21 -0.57 -1.20
CA ASP A 84 -9.32 -1.47 -0.05
C ASP A 84 -10.54 -1.12 0.83
N ALA A 85 -11.03 0.10 0.73
CA ALA A 85 -12.27 0.53 1.40
C ALA A 85 -12.94 1.72 0.70
N TYR A 86 -14.25 1.83 0.93
CA TYR A 86 -15.09 2.93 0.45
C TYR A 86 -15.84 3.54 1.63
N ILE A 87 -15.94 4.87 1.64
CA ILE A 87 -16.71 5.62 2.62
C ILE A 87 -17.55 6.66 1.88
N ALA A 88 -18.88 6.50 1.98
CA ALA A 88 -19.82 7.44 1.40
C ALA A 88 -19.87 8.74 2.20
N LYS A 89 -19.90 9.88 1.53
CA LYS A 89 -20.14 11.20 2.11
C LYS A 89 -21.66 11.45 2.22
N PRO A 90 -22.15 12.03 3.33
CA PRO A 90 -21.42 12.47 4.50
C PRO A 90 -21.02 11.30 5.44
N PHE A 91 -19.87 11.37 6.06
CA PHE A 91 -19.39 10.36 7.01
C PHE A 91 -18.94 10.99 8.34
N SER A 92 -18.94 10.18 9.39
CA SER A 92 -18.33 10.59 10.66
C SER A 92 -16.83 10.33 10.66
N ILE A 93 -16.07 11.21 11.31
CA ILE A 93 -14.63 11.01 11.48
C ILE A 93 -14.31 9.70 12.21
N LYS A 94 -15.18 9.30 13.17
CA LYS A 94 -15.05 8.02 13.88
C LYS A 94 -15.10 6.82 12.93
N LEU A 95 -15.97 6.86 11.91
CA LEU A 95 -16.05 5.80 10.90
C LEU A 95 -14.79 5.74 10.06
N LEU A 96 -14.29 6.91 9.63
CA LEU A 96 -13.04 7.00 8.86
C LEU A 96 -11.87 6.44 9.66
N LEU A 97 -11.67 6.92 10.89
CA LEU A 97 -10.59 6.46 11.77
C LEU A 97 -10.67 4.96 12.06
N ALA A 98 -11.86 4.43 12.30
CA ALA A 98 -12.06 2.99 12.49
C ALA A 98 -11.62 2.17 11.25
N ARG A 99 -11.87 2.67 10.05
CA ARG A 99 -11.40 2.04 8.80
C ARG A 99 -9.88 2.13 8.63
N VAL A 100 -9.31 3.31 8.93
CA VAL A 100 -7.86 3.53 8.89
C VAL A 100 -7.14 2.57 9.84
N PHE A 101 -7.53 2.56 11.12
CA PHE A 101 -6.94 1.66 12.11
C PHE A 101 -7.07 0.20 11.73
N ARG A 102 -8.24 -0.22 11.24
CA ARG A 102 -8.47 -1.60 10.81
C ARG A 102 -7.54 -2.01 9.66
N LEU A 103 -7.36 -1.15 8.66
CA LEU A 103 -6.49 -1.47 7.53
C LEU A 103 -5.01 -1.53 7.95
N ILE A 104 -4.57 -0.62 8.82
CA ILE A 104 -3.20 -0.64 9.36
C ILE A 104 -3.00 -1.89 10.22
N GLU A 105 -3.90 -2.18 11.16
CA GLU A 105 -3.83 -3.37 12.01
C GLU A 105 -3.84 -4.68 11.22
N GLN A 106 -4.63 -4.77 10.17
CA GLN A 106 -4.62 -5.93 9.28
C GLN A 106 -3.25 -6.14 8.62
N ARG A 107 -2.60 -5.05 8.18
CA ARG A 107 -1.24 -5.13 7.64
C ARG A 107 -0.24 -5.58 8.70
N ASP A 108 -0.31 -5.02 9.90
CA ASP A 108 0.62 -5.37 10.98
C ASP A 108 0.47 -6.84 11.40
N LYS A 109 -0.75 -7.35 11.53
CA LYS A 109 -1.01 -8.78 11.78
C LYS A 109 -0.48 -9.68 10.66
N LEU A 110 -0.55 -9.22 9.43
CA LEU A 110 0.03 -9.94 8.30
C LEU A 110 1.56 -9.93 8.36
N ARG A 111 2.16 -8.81 8.74
CA ARG A 111 3.60 -8.66 8.97
C ARG A 111 4.09 -9.58 10.09
N GLU A 112 3.37 -9.65 11.21
CA GLU A 112 3.70 -10.56 12.33
C GLU A 112 3.67 -12.03 11.93
N LYS A 113 2.71 -12.43 11.10
CA LYS A 113 2.66 -13.80 10.55
C LYS A 113 3.84 -14.12 9.63
N PHE A 114 4.34 -13.11 8.90
CA PHE A 114 5.53 -13.25 8.07
C PHE A 114 6.78 -13.55 8.90
N SER A 115 6.89 -12.96 10.09
CA SER A 115 8.05 -13.16 10.98
C SER A 115 8.04 -14.51 11.67
N SER A 116 6.85 -15.07 11.96
CA SER A 116 6.75 -16.33 12.71
C SER A 116 6.88 -17.60 11.87
N GLU A 117 6.60 -17.55 10.57
CA GLU A 117 6.63 -18.70 9.67
C GLU A 117 7.11 -18.33 8.24
N PRO A 118 8.41 -18.29 7.98
CA PRO A 118 8.97 -17.82 6.70
C PRO A 118 8.56 -18.64 5.47
N GLY A 119 7.91 -19.80 5.63
CA GLY A 119 7.54 -20.72 4.53
C GLY A 119 6.09 -20.69 4.10
N ILE A 120 5.14 -20.16 4.87
CA ILE A 120 3.69 -20.41 4.67
C ILE A 120 2.91 -19.20 4.12
N VAL A 121 3.50 -18.01 4.05
CA VAL A 121 2.75 -16.75 3.93
C VAL A 121 2.59 -16.22 2.51
N ARG A 122 2.75 -17.03 1.49
CA ARG A 122 2.78 -16.58 0.08
C ARG A 122 1.48 -15.93 -0.44
N ALA A 123 0.31 -16.22 0.13
CA ALA A 123 -0.96 -15.78 -0.44
C ALA A 123 -1.75 -14.75 0.38
N ALA A 124 -1.52 -14.66 1.69
CA ALA A 124 -2.41 -13.92 2.60
C ALA A 124 -2.05 -12.45 2.81
N VAL A 125 -0.83 -12.04 2.44
CA VAL A 125 -0.29 -10.70 2.74
C VAL A 125 -0.40 -9.75 1.56
N CYS A 126 -0.59 -10.27 0.37
CA CYS A 126 -0.48 -9.50 -0.87
C CYS A 126 -1.83 -8.93 -1.28
N SER A 127 -1.94 -7.61 -1.37
CA SER A 127 -3.14 -6.91 -1.83
C SER A 127 -3.36 -7.07 -3.34
N THR A 128 -2.31 -7.40 -4.09
CA THR A 128 -2.35 -7.56 -5.55
C THR A 128 -1.58 -8.80 -5.99
N ASP A 129 -1.88 -9.31 -7.19
CA ASP A 129 -1.13 -10.43 -7.76
C ASP A 129 0.35 -10.09 -7.94
N ARG A 130 0.69 -8.83 -8.21
CA ARG A 130 2.08 -8.34 -8.29
C ARG A 130 2.81 -8.42 -6.95
N ASP A 131 2.09 -8.18 -5.85
CA ASP A 131 2.67 -8.31 -4.52
C ASP A 131 2.95 -9.77 -4.20
N LYS A 132 2.08 -10.69 -4.65
CA LYS A 132 2.29 -12.14 -4.53
C LYS A 132 3.52 -12.59 -5.33
N GLU A 133 3.61 -12.20 -6.61
CA GLU A 133 4.78 -12.52 -7.44
C GLU A 133 6.08 -11.99 -6.83
N PHE A 134 6.04 -10.78 -6.26
CA PHE A 134 7.18 -10.21 -5.57
C PHE A 134 7.55 -11.05 -4.33
N ALA A 135 6.59 -11.42 -3.50
CA ALA A 135 6.81 -12.22 -2.29
C ALA A 135 7.34 -13.62 -2.62
N ASP A 136 6.79 -14.27 -3.64
CA ASP A 136 7.25 -15.60 -4.10
C ASP A 136 8.70 -15.54 -4.60
N ARG A 137 9.01 -14.53 -5.41
CA ARG A 137 10.37 -14.33 -5.91
C ARG A 137 11.35 -13.97 -4.80
N LEU A 138 10.92 -13.15 -3.83
CA LEU A 138 11.70 -12.79 -2.66
C LEU A 138 12.14 -14.05 -1.89
N ALA A 139 11.18 -14.95 -1.62
CA ALA A 139 11.44 -16.21 -0.92
C ALA A 139 12.45 -17.09 -1.68
N VAL A 140 12.28 -17.25 -3.00
CA VAL A 140 13.21 -18.05 -3.82
C VAL A 140 14.62 -17.49 -3.80
N VAL A 141 14.77 -16.16 -3.99
CA VAL A 141 16.10 -15.52 -4.00
C VAL A 141 16.75 -15.65 -2.62
N LEU A 142 15.99 -15.53 -1.54
CA LEU A 142 16.47 -15.67 -0.19
C LEU A 142 16.95 -17.09 0.10
N GLU A 143 16.13 -18.11 -0.18
CA GLU A 143 16.47 -19.52 0.01
C GLU A 143 17.76 -19.91 -0.72
N GLN A 144 17.96 -19.37 -1.92
CA GLN A 144 19.17 -19.64 -2.71
C GLN A 144 20.44 -18.98 -2.18
N ASN A 145 20.31 -17.93 -1.34
CA ASN A 145 21.43 -17.12 -0.90
C ASN A 145 21.63 -17.08 0.62
N LEU A 146 20.75 -17.70 1.42
CA LEU A 146 20.85 -17.74 2.90
C LEU A 146 22.19 -18.27 3.43
N SER A 147 22.84 -19.17 2.70
CA SER A 147 24.12 -19.76 3.09
C SER A 147 25.33 -18.91 2.73
N ARG A 148 25.14 -17.74 2.13
CA ARG A 148 26.23 -16.86 1.67
C ARG A 148 26.45 -15.71 2.67
N PRO A 149 27.54 -15.73 3.46
CA PRO A 149 27.80 -14.68 4.46
C PRO A 149 27.97 -13.28 3.86
N GLU A 150 28.38 -13.21 2.59
CA GLU A 150 28.63 -11.95 1.87
C GLU A 150 27.43 -11.45 1.09
N PHE A 151 26.26 -12.09 1.21
CA PHE A 151 25.05 -11.69 0.48
C PHE A 151 24.57 -10.32 0.93
N SER A 152 24.80 -9.31 0.09
CA SER A 152 24.48 -7.91 0.39
C SER A 152 23.07 -7.53 -0.06
N ILE A 153 22.54 -6.48 0.56
CA ILE A 153 21.22 -5.91 0.18
C ILE A 153 21.24 -5.38 -1.24
N ASP A 154 22.37 -4.84 -1.70
CA ASP A 154 22.50 -4.34 -3.07
C ASP A 154 22.45 -5.48 -4.10
N GLU A 155 23.10 -6.60 -3.80
CA GLU A 155 23.00 -7.83 -4.59
C GLU A 155 21.58 -8.40 -4.58
N PHE A 156 20.92 -8.37 -3.42
CA PHE A 156 19.54 -8.80 -3.29
C PHE A 156 18.61 -7.96 -4.19
N ALA A 157 18.71 -6.63 -4.14
CA ALA A 157 17.94 -5.74 -5.01
C ALA A 157 18.20 -6.01 -6.50
N GLN A 158 19.46 -6.27 -6.89
CA GLN A 158 19.83 -6.62 -8.26
C GLN A 158 19.23 -7.96 -8.71
N LEU A 159 19.27 -8.99 -7.87
CA LEU A 159 18.62 -10.28 -8.16
C LEU A 159 17.11 -10.16 -8.26
N MET A 160 16.51 -9.25 -7.50
CA MET A 160 15.10 -8.89 -7.63
C MET A 160 14.81 -8.02 -8.88
N LYS A 161 15.85 -7.57 -9.62
CA LYS A 161 15.78 -6.66 -10.78
C LYS A 161 15.14 -5.32 -10.44
N LEU A 162 15.44 -4.80 -9.26
CA LEU A 162 14.90 -3.54 -8.73
C LEU A 162 16.02 -2.59 -8.35
N GLY A 163 15.77 -1.29 -8.49
CA GLY A 163 16.62 -0.28 -7.88
C GLY A 163 16.49 -0.33 -6.34
N ARG A 164 17.58 -0.03 -5.63
CA ARG A 164 17.66 -0.11 -4.16
C ARG A 164 16.48 0.56 -3.45
N THR A 165 16.15 1.80 -3.81
CA THR A 165 15.06 2.57 -3.17
C THR A 165 13.68 1.90 -3.35
N VAL A 166 13.41 1.41 -4.57
CA VAL A 166 12.14 0.70 -4.87
C VAL A 166 12.08 -0.62 -4.13
N PHE A 167 13.19 -1.36 -4.09
CA PHE A 167 13.30 -2.62 -3.35
C PHE A 167 13.03 -2.42 -1.86
N TYR A 168 13.69 -1.44 -1.22
CA TYR A 168 13.48 -1.13 0.20
C TYR A 168 12.03 -0.82 0.52
N ARG A 169 11.42 0.08 -0.25
CA ARG A 169 10.03 0.49 -0.06
C ARG A 169 9.08 -0.69 -0.26
N LYS A 170 9.27 -1.45 -1.33
CA LYS A 170 8.42 -2.61 -1.64
C LYS A 170 8.56 -3.70 -0.60
N LEU A 171 9.78 -4.02 -0.19
CA LEU A 171 10.02 -5.02 0.84
C LEU A 171 9.34 -4.60 2.15
N ARG A 172 9.61 -3.37 2.63
CA ARG A 172 8.96 -2.85 3.84
C ARG A 172 7.45 -2.82 3.72
N GLY A 173 6.92 -2.41 2.59
CA GLY A 173 5.48 -2.35 2.33
C GLY A 173 4.80 -3.72 2.36
N VAL A 174 5.45 -4.75 1.83
CA VAL A 174 4.90 -6.11 1.76
C VAL A 174 5.17 -6.90 3.04
N THR A 175 6.40 -6.85 3.57
CA THR A 175 6.82 -7.69 4.70
C THR A 175 6.77 -6.98 6.05
N GLY A 176 6.81 -5.65 6.06
CA GLY A 176 6.92 -4.83 7.26
C GLY A 176 8.34 -4.63 7.77
N TYR A 177 9.30 -5.35 7.21
CA TYR A 177 10.71 -5.28 7.60
C TYR A 177 11.53 -4.47 6.63
N SER A 178 12.50 -3.75 7.16
CA SER A 178 13.59 -3.25 6.33
C SER A 178 14.47 -4.41 5.87
N PRO A 179 15.24 -4.28 4.76
CA PRO A 179 16.14 -5.32 4.31
C PRO A 179 17.23 -5.74 5.32
N ASN A 180 17.51 -4.90 6.32
CA ASN A 180 18.45 -5.23 7.39
C ASN A 180 17.81 -6.05 8.52
N GLU A 181 16.48 -6.02 8.62
CA GLU A 181 15.71 -6.74 9.63
C GLU A 181 15.17 -8.06 9.09
N TYR A 182 15.09 -8.18 7.78
CA TYR A 182 14.58 -9.32 7.05
C TYR A 182 15.68 -10.34 6.78
#